data_a56735ddeafa7a1f16780054761bfc56
#
_entry.id   a56735ddeafa7a1f16780054761bfc56
#
_cell.length_a   1.000
_cell.length_b   1.000
_cell.length_c   1.000
_cell.angle_alpha   90.00
_cell.angle_beta   90.00
_cell.angle_gamma   90.00
#
_symmetry.space_group_name_H-M   'P 1'
#
loop_
_entity.id
_entity.type
_entity.pdbx_description
1 polymer ?
#
loop_
_entity_poly.entity_id
_entity_poly.type
_entity_poly.pdbx_seq_one_letter_code
_entity_poly.pdbx_strand_id
1 'polypeptide(L)' 'MQVVTNKSRFFLRLGKRVRELRRKRGHSQEDMITYGFSARHWQQIEAGRPITVSTLLRICDALDTPVERLVRGLDKGIYE' A
#
# COMPACT_ATOMS: atom_id res chain seq x y z
N MET A 1 -8.85 -19.33 19.66
CA MET A 1 -9.42 -17.96 19.56
C MET A 1 -9.49 -17.56 18.09
N GLN A 2 -10.59 -16.95 17.71
CA GLN A 2 -10.80 -16.52 16.32
C GLN A 2 -10.71 -15.00 16.25
N VAL A 3 -9.96 -14.48 15.28
CA VAL A 3 -9.81 -13.05 15.06
C VAL A 3 -10.57 -12.67 13.80
N VAL A 4 -11.51 -11.73 13.93
CA VAL A 4 -12.22 -11.18 12.78
C VAL A 4 -11.51 -9.91 12.34
N THR A 5 -11.10 -9.87 11.09
CA THR A 5 -10.27 -8.81 10.55
C THR A 5 -11.03 -8.00 9.51
N ASN A 6 -11.07 -6.68 9.66
CA ASN A 6 -11.64 -5.79 8.66
C ASN A 6 -10.59 -5.50 7.56
N LYS A 7 -10.54 -6.37 6.57
CA LYS A 7 -9.60 -6.27 5.46
C LYS A 7 -9.77 -4.98 4.65
N SER A 8 -11.01 -4.60 4.39
CA SER A 8 -11.30 -3.41 3.59
C SER A 8 -10.71 -2.15 4.23
N ARG A 9 -10.86 -2.02 5.54
CA ARG A 9 -10.31 -0.87 6.26
C ARG A 9 -8.79 -0.86 6.19
N PHE A 10 -8.17 -2.02 6.34
CA PHE A 10 -6.71 -2.15 6.25
C PHE A 10 -6.21 -1.66 4.88
N PHE A 11 -6.80 -2.15 3.79
CA PHE A 11 -6.34 -1.79 2.44
C PHE A 11 -6.63 -0.34 2.08
N LEU A 12 -7.71 0.24 2.58
CA LEU A 12 -7.95 1.68 2.41
C LEU A 12 -6.84 2.50 3.07
N ARG A 13 -6.45 2.14 4.27
CA ARG A 13 -5.36 2.80 4.98
C ARG A 13 -4.01 2.60 4.29
N LEU A 14 -3.78 1.39 3.80
CA LEU A 14 -2.56 1.08 3.05
C LEU A 14 -2.46 1.95 1.80
N GLY A 15 -3.55 2.07 1.05
CA GLY A 15 -3.59 2.90 -0.15
C GLY A 15 -3.24 4.36 0.14
N LYS A 16 -3.77 4.91 1.23
CA LYS A 16 -3.45 6.27 1.67
C LYS A 16 -1.98 6.40 2.06
N ARG A 17 -1.44 5.43 2.80
CA ARG A 17 -0.03 5.43 3.19
C ARG A 17 0.89 5.38 1.98
N VAL A 18 0.58 4.51 1.02
CA VAL A 18 1.34 4.40 -0.23
C VAL A 18 1.35 5.75 -0.97
N ARG A 19 0.19 6.40 -1.08
CA ARG A 19 0.09 7.71 -1.72
C ARG A 19 0.95 8.77 -1.01
N GLU A 20 0.90 8.81 0.31
CA GLU A 20 1.70 9.75 1.10
C GLU A 20 3.20 9.53 0.87
N LEU A 21 3.64 8.28 0.92
CA LEU A 21 5.05 7.94 0.72
C LEU A 21 5.50 8.26 -0.71
N ARG A 22 4.67 7.97 -1.71
CA ARG A 22 4.95 8.32 -3.10
C ARG A 22 5.18 9.82 -3.24
N ARG A 23 4.27 10.62 -2.68
CA ARG A 23 4.37 12.08 -2.74
C ARG A 23 5.61 12.60 -2.00
N LYS A 24 5.90 12.03 -0.86
CA LYS A 24 7.11 12.36 -0.09
C LYS A 24 8.39 12.13 -0.88
N ARG A 25 8.41 11.09 -1.73
CA ARG A 25 9.54 10.79 -2.60
C ARG A 25 9.57 11.67 -3.86
N GLY A 26 8.57 12.53 -4.05
CA GLY A 26 8.49 13.40 -5.21
C GLY A 26 8.03 12.71 -6.49
N HIS A 27 7.42 11.53 -6.39
CA HIS A 27 6.94 10.78 -7.54
C HIS A 27 5.49 11.09 -7.86
N SER A 28 5.17 11.21 -9.16
CA SER A 28 3.80 11.15 -9.66
C SER A 28 3.35 9.70 -9.74
N GLN A 29 2.04 9.47 -9.94
CA GLN A 29 1.56 8.11 -10.21
C GLN A 29 2.19 7.53 -11.47
N GLU A 30 2.41 8.35 -12.50
CA GLU A 30 3.04 7.92 -13.75
C GLU A 30 4.48 7.48 -13.54
N ASP A 31 5.20 8.09 -12.61
CA ASP A 31 6.58 7.70 -12.29
C ASP A 31 6.67 6.25 -11.85
N MET A 32 5.58 5.70 -11.30
CA MET A 32 5.57 4.33 -10.81
C MET A 32 5.62 3.29 -11.93
N ILE A 33 5.35 3.70 -13.17
CA ILE A 33 5.52 2.84 -14.35
C ILE A 33 6.98 2.41 -14.49
N THR A 34 7.92 3.30 -14.16
CA THR A 34 9.35 3.02 -14.17
C THR A 34 9.73 1.86 -13.26
N TYR A 35 8.94 1.64 -12.21
CA TYR A 35 9.16 0.55 -11.26
C TYR A 35 8.38 -0.72 -11.60
N GLY A 36 7.81 -0.80 -12.81
CA GLY A 36 7.15 -2.00 -13.28
C GLY A 36 5.66 -2.09 -12.98
N PHE A 37 5.04 -1.00 -12.52
CA PHE A 37 3.59 -0.97 -12.30
C PHE A 37 2.88 -0.36 -13.50
N SER A 38 1.71 -0.95 -13.87
CA SER A 38 0.84 -0.24 -14.81
C SER A 38 0.20 0.95 -14.08
N ALA A 39 -0.14 2.00 -14.82
CA ALA A 39 -0.81 3.17 -14.25
C ALA A 39 -2.11 2.77 -13.55
N ARG A 40 -2.89 1.89 -14.19
CA ARG A 40 -4.16 1.40 -13.64
C ARG A 40 -3.96 0.62 -12.35
N HIS A 41 -2.97 -0.26 -12.32
CA HIS A 41 -2.69 -1.07 -11.12
C HIS A 41 -2.28 -0.17 -9.97
N TRP A 42 -1.40 0.80 -10.23
CA TRP A 42 -0.99 1.74 -9.18
C TRP A 42 -2.17 2.55 -8.63
N GLN A 43 -3.05 3.05 -9.52
CA GLN A 43 -4.24 3.76 -9.09
C GLN A 43 -5.14 2.89 -8.21
N GLN A 44 -5.29 1.61 -8.54
CA GLN A 44 -6.06 0.66 -7.74
C GLN A 44 -5.44 0.46 -6.36
N ILE A 45 -4.12 0.38 -6.27
CA ILE A 45 -3.40 0.26 -5.00
C ILE A 45 -3.72 1.46 -4.10
N GLU A 46 -3.59 2.67 -4.62
CA GLU A 46 -3.86 3.88 -3.85
C GLU A 46 -5.35 4.04 -3.52
N ALA A 47 -6.22 3.46 -4.32
CA ALA A 47 -7.66 3.46 -4.07
C ALA A 47 -8.09 2.46 -2.99
N GLY A 48 -7.17 1.62 -2.51
CA GLY A 48 -7.46 0.68 -1.41
C GLY A 48 -7.88 -0.70 -1.87
N ARG A 49 -7.61 -1.08 -3.11
CA ARG A 49 -7.86 -2.46 -3.58
C ARG A 49 -6.93 -3.44 -2.86
N PRO A 50 -7.43 -4.64 -2.51
CA PRO A 50 -6.56 -5.67 -1.93
C PRO A 50 -5.41 -6.04 -2.86
N ILE A 51 -4.25 -6.28 -2.27
CA ILE A 51 -3.05 -6.67 -3.00
C ILE A 51 -2.45 -7.92 -2.38
N THR A 52 -1.62 -8.60 -3.15
CA THR A 52 -0.84 -9.73 -2.64
C THR A 52 0.38 -9.25 -1.86
N VAL A 53 0.95 -10.14 -1.06
CA VAL A 53 2.21 -9.85 -0.37
C VAL A 53 3.33 -9.58 -1.38
N SER A 54 3.33 -10.30 -2.50
CA SER A 54 4.31 -10.06 -3.57
C SER A 54 4.24 -8.62 -4.08
N THR A 55 3.03 -8.12 -4.34
CA THR A 55 2.85 -6.72 -4.76
C THR A 55 3.27 -5.76 -3.66
N LEU A 56 2.95 -6.07 -2.40
CA LEU A 56 3.37 -5.25 -1.26
C LEU A 56 4.89 -5.08 -1.23
N LEU A 57 5.64 -6.15 -1.42
CA LEU A 57 7.10 -6.10 -1.42
C LEU A 57 7.63 -5.29 -2.61
N ARG A 58 7.00 -5.38 -3.76
CA ARG A 58 7.35 -4.54 -4.91
C ARG A 58 7.12 -3.06 -4.63
N ILE A 59 6.06 -2.72 -3.91
CA ILE A 59 5.80 -1.35 -3.49
C ILE A 59 6.91 -0.86 -2.54
N CYS A 60 7.32 -1.71 -1.61
CA CYS A 60 8.44 -1.39 -0.71
C CYS A 60 9.70 -1.04 -1.49
N ASP A 61 10.03 -1.83 -2.51
CA ASP A 61 11.20 -1.56 -3.36
C ASP A 61 11.05 -0.23 -4.10
N ALA A 62 9.90 0.00 -4.69
CA ALA A 62 9.65 1.22 -5.47
C ALA A 62 9.71 2.48 -4.61
N LEU A 63 9.25 2.40 -3.37
CA LEU A 63 9.22 3.54 -2.46
C LEU A 63 10.42 3.57 -1.51
N ASP A 64 11.36 2.65 -1.67
CA ASP A 64 12.54 2.54 -0.80
C ASP A 64 12.13 2.57 0.69
N THR A 65 11.16 1.75 1.03
CA THR A 65 10.57 1.73 2.37
C THR A 65 10.40 0.29 2.83
N PRO A 66 10.92 -0.10 4.00
CA PRO A 66 10.76 -1.46 4.50
C PRO A 66 9.30 -1.75 4.82
N VAL A 67 8.90 -3.03 4.72
CA VAL A 67 7.51 -3.44 4.91
C VAL A 67 6.99 -3.04 6.28
N GLU A 68 7.80 -3.16 7.32
CA GLU A 68 7.40 -2.78 8.68
C GLU A 68 6.98 -1.31 8.76
N ARG A 69 7.72 -0.43 8.10
CA ARG A 69 7.39 0.99 8.08
C ARG A 69 6.15 1.26 7.23
N LEU A 70 6.03 0.56 6.11
CA LEU A 70 4.89 0.74 5.20
C LEU A 70 3.57 0.38 5.88
N VAL A 71 3.54 -0.69 6.69
CA VAL A 71 2.30 -1.19 7.29
C VAL A 71 2.12 -0.80 8.75
N ARG A 72 3.06 -0.08 9.35
CA ARG A 72 3.04 0.24 10.78
C ARG A 72 1.74 0.97 11.16
N GLY A 73 1.03 0.42 12.13
CA GLY A 73 -0.17 1.01 12.68
C GLY A 73 -1.42 0.91 11.82
N LEU A 74 -1.32 0.31 10.61
CA LEU A 74 -2.46 0.21 9.72
C LEU A 74 -3.53 -0.76 10.24
N ASP A 75 -3.15 -1.67 11.11
CA ASP A 75 -4.05 -2.67 11.67
C ASP A 75 -4.77 -2.22 12.94
N LYS A 76 -4.56 -0.99 13.38
CA LYS A 76 -5.25 -0.49 14.58
C LYS A 76 -6.75 -0.45 14.34
N GLY A 77 -7.51 -1.14 15.23
CA GLY A 77 -8.96 -1.14 15.18
C GLY A 77 -9.57 -1.96 14.05
N ILE A 78 -8.79 -2.81 13.36
CA ILE A 78 -9.33 -3.71 12.33
C ILE A 78 -9.71 -5.08 12.88
N TYR A 79 -9.29 -5.39 14.11
CA TYR A 79 -9.61 -6.66 14.77
C TYR A 79 -10.85 -6.50 15.64
N GLU A 80 -11.67 -7.52 15.69
CA GLU A 80 -12.84 -7.58 16.54
C GLU A 80 -12.70 -8.66 17.61
#